data_3ec7c7d6bfd601f841891b1002190e91
#
_entry.id   3ec7c7d6bfd601f841891b1002190e91
#
_cell.length_a   1.000
_cell.length_b   1.000
_cell.length_c   1.000
_cell.angle_alpha   90.00
_cell.angle_beta   90.00
_cell.angle_gamma   90.00
#
_symmetry.space_group_name_H-M   'P 1'
#
loop_
_entity.id
_entity.type
_entity.pdbx_description
1 polymer ?
#
loop_
_entity_poly.entity_id
_entity_poly.type
_entity_poly.pdbx_seq_one_letter_code
_entity_poly.pdbx_strand_id
1 'polypeptide(L)'
;MTVSKFIDSSVWIDYLINGNHKDLIDTEGILLISVLSIFEIKKKLIKSNVPGNITVKSIDFIKKRSLLIDLTAEIAEKSVEVSVKNNLPAIDSLIYISAIESNATLFTLDNDFSELKDLFKSE
;
A
#
# COMPACT_ATOMS: atom_id res chain seq x y z
N MET A 1 -7.91 7.52 -20.06
CA MET A 1 -7.69 6.20 -19.46
C MET A 1 -7.30 6.36 -18.00
N THR A 2 -7.96 5.63 -17.13
CA THR A 2 -7.72 5.73 -15.69
C THR A 2 -6.55 4.85 -15.29
N VAL A 3 -5.56 5.43 -14.62
CA VAL A 3 -4.42 4.68 -14.10
C VAL A 3 -4.82 4.06 -12.76
N SER A 4 -4.56 2.77 -12.59
CA SER A 4 -4.76 2.10 -11.32
C SER A 4 -3.61 2.46 -10.38
N LYS A 5 -3.97 2.84 -9.16
CA LYS A 5 -3.00 3.28 -8.14
C LYS A 5 -2.96 2.27 -7.02
N PHE A 6 -1.78 1.75 -6.76
CA PHE A 6 -1.55 0.82 -5.66
C PHE A 6 -0.96 1.63 -4.50
N ILE A 7 -1.73 1.76 -3.42
CA ILE A 7 -1.37 2.68 -2.33
C ILE A 7 -0.72 1.89 -1.20
N ASP A 8 0.53 2.23 -0.91
CA ASP A 8 1.28 1.62 0.19
C ASP A 8 0.75 2.09 1.55
N SER A 9 0.98 1.28 2.58
CA SER A 9 0.58 1.60 3.95
C SER A 9 1.10 2.95 4.42
N SER A 10 2.32 3.32 4.03
CA SER A 10 2.92 4.61 4.42
C SER A 10 2.07 5.81 3.99
N VAL A 11 1.52 5.76 2.78
CA VAL A 11 0.66 6.82 2.25
C VAL A 11 -0.69 6.82 2.99
N TRP A 12 -1.28 5.65 3.18
CA TRP A 12 -2.55 5.53 3.90
C TRP A 12 -2.45 6.04 5.34
N ILE A 13 -1.36 5.69 6.04
CA ILE A 13 -1.15 6.11 7.42
C ILE A 13 -1.03 7.64 7.50
N ASP A 14 -0.28 8.24 6.59
CA ASP A 14 -0.12 9.69 6.54
C ASP A 14 -1.46 10.39 6.21
N TYR A 15 -2.27 9.77 5.36
CA TYR A 15 -3.61 10.27 5.06
C TYR A 15 -4.53 10.21 6.29
N LEU A 16 -4.55 9.05 6.97
CA LEU A 16 -5.46 8.85 8.11
C LEU A 16 -5.08 9.69 9.33
N ILE A 17 -3.80 9.82 9.61
CA ILE A 17 -3.31 10.50 10.82
C ILE A 17 -3.13 11.99 10.59
N ASN A 18 -2.57 12.39 9.45
CA ASN A 18 -2.18 13.77 9.18
C ASN A 18 -3.05 14.49 8.14
N GLY A 19 -3.95 13.78 7.48
CA GLY A 19 -4.80 14.37 6.46
C GLY A 19 -4.10 14.70 5.14
N ASN A 20 -2.93 14.12 4.90
CA ASN A 20 -2.18 14.32 3.68
C ASN A 20 -2.68 13.41 2.55
N HIS A 21 -2.28 13.68 1.31
CA HIS A 21 -2.56 12.86 0.13
C HIS A 21 -4.04 12.80 -0.28
N LYS A 22 -4.82 13.81 0.06
CA LYS A 22 -6.23 13.89 -0.32
C LYS A 22 -6.41 13.91 -1.84
N ASP A 23 -5.52 14.57 -2.53
CA ASP A 23 -5.51 14.63 -4.00
C ASP A 23 -5.32 13.26 -4.64
N LEU A 24 -4.69 12.34 -3.94
CA LEU A 24 -4.46 10.97 -4.41
C LEU A 24 -5.62 10.05 -4.05
N ILE A 25 -6.15 10.15 -2.85
CA ILE A 25 -7.12 9.20 -2.29
C ILE A 25 -8.56 9.65 -2.52
N ASP A 26 -8.85 10.92 -2.37
CA ASP A 26 -10.21 11.46 -2.45
C ASP A 26 -10.67 11.77 -3.88
N THR A 27 -9.83 11.54 -4.87
CA THR A 27 -10.17 11.75 -6.27
C THR A 27 -10.75 10.49 -6.90
N GLU A 28 -11.34 10.63 -8.07
CA GLU A 28 -11.83 9.48 -8.84
C GLU A 28 -10.67 8.60 -9.29
N GLY A 29 -10.96 7.34 -9.47
CA GLY A 29 -10.00 6.36 -9.95
C GLY A 29 -9.99 5.12 -9.08
N ILE A 30 -9.35 4.09 -9.60
CA ILE A 30 -9.26 2.80 -8.93
C ILE A 30 -8.05 2.81 -8.00
N LEU A 31 -8.31 2.59 -6.70
CA LEU A 31 -7.26 2.35 -5.73
C LEU A 31 -7.18 0.88 -5.42
N LEU A 32 -5.95 0.38 -5.30
CA LEU A 32 -5.66 -1.00 -4.93
C LEU A 32 -4.84 -0.99 -3.65
N ILE A 33 -5.04 -2.00 -2.81
CA ILE A 33 -4.28 -2.17 -1.57
C ILE A 33 -4.01 -3.65 -1.34
N SER A 34 -2.82 -3.95 -0.85
CA SER A 34 -2.47 -5.31 -0.42
C SER A 34 -3.12 -5.63 0.91
N VAL A 35 -3.57 -6.87 1.10
CA VAL A 35 -4.04 -7.34 2.41
C VAL A 35 -2.95 -7.18 3.47
N LEU A 36 -1.68 -7.24 3.07
CA LEU A 36 -0.55 -7.01 3.98
C LEU A 36 -0.55 -5.57 4.52
N SER A 37 -0.93 -4.61 3.69
CA SER A 37 -1.00 -3.21 4.11
C SER A 37 -2.13 -2.97 5.12
N ILE A 38 -3.21 -3.72 5.03
CA ILE A 38 -4.28 -3.66 6.04
C ILE A 38 -3.71 -4.02 7.43
N PHE A 39 -2.89 -5.07 7.48
CA PHE A 39 -2.23 -5.46 8.73
C PHE A 39 -1.36 -4.33 9.27
N GLU A 40 -0.49 -3.77 8.41
CA GLU A 40 0.43 -2.71 8.80
C GLU A 40 -0.29 -1.45 9.28
N ILE A 41 -1.35 -1.05 8.57
CA ILE A 41 -2.14 0.14 8.91
C ILE A 41 -2.83 -0.04 10.26
N LYS A 42 -3.54 -1.15 10.44
CA LYS A 42 -4.24 -1.41 11.70
C LYS A 42 -3.29 -1.46 12.88
N LYS A 43 -2.14 -2.13 12.69
CA LYS A 43 -1.11 -2.21 13.73
C LYS A 43 -0.62 -0.81 14.11
N LYS A 44 -0.36 0.05 13.13
CA LYS A 44 0.12 1.42 13.38
C LYS A 44 -0.92 2.25 14.11
N LEU A 45 -2.19 2.16 13.71
CA LEU A 45 -3.26 2.90 14.39
C LEU A 45 -3.38 2.49 15.86
N ILE A 46 -3.32 1.19 16.13
CA ILE A 46 -3.37 0.69 17.51
C ILE A 46 -2.16 1.18 18.30
N LYS A 47 -0.96 1.07 17.75
CA LYS A 47 0.26 1.52 18.42
C LYS A 47 0.28 3.03 18.66
N SER A 48 -0.41 3.79 17.83
CA SER A 48 -0.52 5.25 17.97
C SER A 48 -1.67 5.66 18.89
N ASN A 49 -2.29 4.70 19.57
CA ASN A 49 -3.39 4.92 20.51
C ASN A 49 -4.62 5.57 19.88
N VAL A 50 -4.86 5.29 18.61
CA VAL A 50 -6.10 5.74 17.96
C VAL A 50 -7.27 4.98 18.59
N PRO A 51 -8.36 5.67 18.98
CA PRO A 51 -9.51 4.99 19.57
C PRO A 51 -10.02 3.83 18.72
N GLY A 52 -10.44 2.75 19.37
CA GLY A 52 -10.86 1.53 18.67
C GLY A 52 -11.97 1.74 17.65
N ASN A 53 -12.97 2.59 17.98
CA ASN A 53 -14.05 2.90 17.05
C ASN A 53 -13.55 3.66 15.80
N ILE A 54 -12.56 4.52 15.97
CA ILE A 54 -11.95 5.25 14.85
C ILE A 54 -11.11 4.29 13.99
N THR A 55 -10.37 3.39 14.62
CA THR A 55 -9.60 2.37 13.92
C THR A 55 -10.50 1.51 13.03
N VAL A 56 -11.63 1.03 13.58
CA VAL A 56 -12.60 0.23 12.81
C VAL A 56 -13.13 1.01 11.61
N LYS A 57 -13.56 2.25 11.85
CA LYS A 57 -14.08 3.10 10.76
C LYS A 57 -13.04 3.37 9.68
N SER A 58 -11.78 3.57 10.08
CA SER A 58 -10.69 3.82 9.13
C SER A 58 -10.44 2.61 8.25
N ILE A 59 -10.38 1.42 8.83
CA ILE A 59 -10.20 0.19 8.06
C ILE A 59 -11.39 -0.06 7.13
N ASP A 60 -12.61 0.16 7.60
CA ASP A 60 -13.81 0.02 6.76
C ASP A 60 -13.80 0.99 5.59
N PHE A 61 -13.37 2.23 5.81
CA PHE A 61 -13.23 3.21 4.74
C PHE A 61 -12.25 2.73 3.67
N ILE A 62 -11.09 2.23 4.08
CA ILE A 62 -10.08 1.72 3.15
C ILE A 62 -10.66 0.59 2.30
N LYS A 63 -11.35 -0.36 2.94
CA LYS A 63 -11.94 -1.51 2.24
C LYS A 63 -13.00 -1.09 1.24
N LYS A 64 -13.79 -0.07 1.56
CA LYS A 64 -14.82 0.44 0.64
C LYS A 64 -14.22 1.26 -0.49
N ARG A 65 -13.13 1.94 -0.23
CA ARG A 65 -12.47 2.81 -1.21
C ARG A 65 -11.58 2.06 -2.17
N SER A 66 -11.11 0.86 -1.79
CA SER A 66 -10.05 0.16 -2.50
C SER A 66 -10.47 -1.25 -2.92
N LEU A 67 -9.82 -1.78 -3.95
CA LEU A 67 -9.85 -3.20 -4.25
C LEU A 67 -8.72 -3.87 -3.45
N LEU A 68 -9.06 -4.90 -2.70
CA LEU A 68 -8.08 -5.66 -1.92
C LEU A 68 -7.40 -6.68 -2.82
N ILE A 69 -6.10 -6.69 -2.78
CA ILE A 69 -5.27 -7.63 -3.54
C ILE A 69 -4.71 -8.66 -2.56
N ASP A 70 -5.12 -9.90 -2.76
CA ASP A 70 -4.67 -11.01 -1.90
C ASP A 70 -3.23 -11.40 -2.20
N LEU A 71 -2.57 -11.96 -1.19
CA LEU A 71 -1.27 -12.59 -1.35
C LEU A 71 -1.45 -13.99 -1.93
N THR A 72 -0.90 -14.22 -3.11
CA THR A 72 -0.95 -15.54 -3.76
C THR A 72 0.41 -16.21 -3.72
N ALA A 73 0.43 -17.52 -3.96
CA ALA A 73 1.68 -18.26 -4.07
C ALA A 73 2.56 -17.71 -5.20
N GLU A 74 1.94 -17.34 -6.32
CA GLU A 74 2.67 -16.75 -7.45
C GLU A 74 3.36 -15.45 -7.06
N ILE A 75 2.66 -14.56 -6.38
CA ILE A 75 3.23 -13.31 -5.89
C ILE A 75 4.38 -13.58 -4.92
N ALA A 76 4.19 -14.53 -4.00
CA ALA A 76 5.23 -14.89 -3.03
C ALA A 76 6.50 -15.38 -3.74
N GLU A 77 6.36 -16.27 -4.71
CA GLU A 77 7.50 -16.81 -5.44
C GLU A 77 8.23 -15.75 -6.26
N LYS A 78 7.49 -14.91 -6.99
CA LYS A 78 8.07 -13.83 -7.79
C LYS A 78 8.77 -12.78 -6.94
N SER A 79 8.30 -12.57 -5.72
CA SER A 79 8.88 -11.58 -4.82
C SER A 79 10.27 -11.93 -4.33
N VAL A 80 10.63 -13.21 -4.35
CA VAL A 80 11.96 -13.67 -3.91
C VAL A 80 13.08 -13.01 -4.72
N GLU A 81 12.92 -12.95 -6.04
CA GLU A 81 13.96 -12.39 -6.92
C GLU A 81 14.21 -10.92 -6.63
N VAL A 82 13.15 -10.13 -6.50
CA VAL A 82 13.30 -8.70 -6.24
C VAL A 82 13.86 -8.45 -4.83
N SER A 83 13.47 -9.29 -3.87
CA SER A 83 13.98 -9.19 -2.51
C SER A 83 15.49 -9.44 -2.45
N VAL A 84 15.94 -10.50 -3.10
CA VAL A 84 17.36 -10.88 -3.10
C VAL A 84 18.18 -9.89 -3.92
N LYS A 85 17.74 -9.57 -5.13
CA LYS A 85 18.49 -8.70 -6.05
C LYS A 85 18.64 -7.27 -5.54
N ASN A 86 17.60 -6.74 -4.89
CA ASN A 86 17.57 -5.35 -4.45
C ASN A 86 17.71 -5.18 -2.94
N ASN A 87 17.96 -6.28 -2.23
CA ASN A 87 18.03 -6.28 -0.77
C ASN A 87 16.80 -5.60 -0.14
N LEU A 88 15.63 -5.94 -0.67
CA LEU A 88 14.36 -5.33 -0.25
C LEU A 88 13.71 -6.21 0.83
N PRO A 89 13.18 -5.61 1.92
CA PRO A 89 12.48 -6.39 2.94
C PRO A 89 11.35 -7.23 2.36
N ALA A 90 11.05 -8.35 3.00
CA ALA A 90 10.07 -9.31 2.49
C ALA A 90 8.72 -8.68 2.19
N ILE A 91 8.16 -7.92 3.15
CA ILE A 91 6.83 -7.30 2.97
C ILE A 91 6.85 -6.31 1.80
N ASP A 92 7.90 -5.49 1.70
CA ASP A 92 8.03 -4.52 0.62
C ASP A 92 8.10 -5.21 -0.74
N SER A 93 8.81 -6.34 -0.82
CA SER A 93 8.91 -7.15 -2.05
C SER A 93 7.55 -7.67 -2.48
N LEU A 94 6.77 -8.17 -1.53
CA LEU A 94 5.42 -8.70 -1.78
C LEU A 94 4.48 -7.60 -2.27
N ILE A 95 4.57 -6.42 -1.69
CA ILE A 95 3.75 -5.27 -2.09
C ILE A 95 4.14 -4.80 -3.49
N TYR A 96 5.43 -4.68 -3.77
CA TYR A 96 5.92 -4.26 -5.07
C TYR A 96 5.44 -5.21 -6.18
N ILE A 97 5.62 -6.52 -5.98
CA ILE A 97 5.19 -7.51 -6.99
C ILE A 97 3.66 -7.51 -7.12
N SER A 98 2.92 -7.33 -6.02
CA SER A 98 1.46 -7.21 -6.09
C SER A 98 1.04 -6.05 -6.99
N ALA A 99 1.72 -4.91 -6.91
CA ALA A 99 1.45 -3.77 -7.77
C ALA A 99 1.77 -4.08 -9.24
N ILE A 100 2.91 -4.69 -9.50
CA ILE A 100 3.32 -5.07 -10.86
C ILE A 100 2.31 -6.05 -11.46
N GLU A 101 1.92 -7.08 -10.73
CA GLU A 101 0.96 -8.09 -11.21
C GLU A 101 -0.43 -7.49 -11.43
N SER A 102 -0.74 -6.40 -10.77
CA SER A 102 -2.01 -5.69 -10.93
C SER A 102 -1.97 -4.62 -12.02
N ASN A 103 -0.85 -4.46 -12.71
CA ASN A 103 -0.63 -3.40 -13.70
C ASN A 103 -0.92 -2.02 -13.13
N ALA A 104 -0.52 -1.80 -11.88
CA ALA A 104 -0.77 -0.56 -11.17
C ALA A 104 0.55 0.15 -10.84
N THR A 105 0.47 1.46 -10.66
CA THR A 105 1.60 2.25 -10.20
C THR A 105 1.60 2.26 -8.67
N LEU A 106 2.72 1.92 -8.07
CA LEU A 106 2.86 1.93 -6.61
C LEU A 106 3.17 3.34 -6.11
N PHE A 107 2.37 3.82 -5.17
CA PHE A 107 2.57 5.11 -4.49
C PHE A 107 3.02 4.83 -3.06
N THR A 108 4.20 5.30 -2.71
CA THR A 108 4.82 5.03 -1.41
C THR A 108 5.66 6.22 -0.92
N LEU A 109 5.82 6.31 0.39
CA LEU A 109 6.75 7.24 1.02
C LEU A 109 8.05 6.55 1.45
N ASP A 110 8.12 5.23 1.25
CA ASP A 110 9.25 4.42 1.71
C ASP A 110 10.42 4.49 0.72
N ASN A 111 11.59 4.88 1.21
CA ASN A 111 12.80 4.98 0.40
C ASN A 111 13.34 3.62 -0.06
N ASP A 112 12.94 2.53 0.57
CA ASP A 112 13.38 1.19 0.19
C ASP A 112 13.02 0.83 -1.24
N PHE A 113 11.98 1.47 -1.79
CA PHE A 113 11.52 1.24 -3.17
C PHE A 113 12.21 2.13 -4.21
N SER A 114 13.06 3.06 -3.81
CA SER A 114 13.54 4.15 -4.69
C SER A 114 14.28 3.69 -5.96
N GLU A 115 14.85 2.49 -5.96
CA GLU A 115 15.61 1.96 -7.08
C GLU A 115 14.79 1.05 -7.99
N LEU A 116 13.51 0.88 -7.72
CA LEU A 116 12.64 -0.02 -8.47
C LEU A 116 11.87 0.73 -9.54
N LYS A 117 11.40 -0.03 -10.55
CA LYS A 117 10.59 0.50 -11.65
C LYS A 117 9.11 0.56 -11.26
N ASP A 118 8.31 1.24 -12.10
CA ASP A 118 6.85 1.33 -11.95
C ASP A 118 6.44 1.88 -10.60
N LEU A 119 7.22 2.81 -10.14
CA LEU A 119 7.09 3.42 -8.83
C LEU A 119 6.78 4.90 -8.97
N PHE A 120 5.81 5.37 -8.21
CA PHE A 120 5.62 6.79 -7.98
C PHE A 120 5.80 7.06 -6.49
N LYS A 121 6.82 7.82 -6.16
CA LYS A 121 7.10 8.17 -4.78
C LYS A 121 6.50 9.53 -4.48
N SER A 122 5.52 9.55 -3.58
CA SER A 122 4.91 10.79 -3.12
C SER A 122 5.86 11.50 -2.15
N GLU A 123 5.93 12.79 -2.25
CA GLU A 123 6.74 13.61 -1.35
C GLU A 123 5.91 14.36 -0.33
#